data_6cc26126c7ac71cab1f3a7b5ccc8801d
#
_entry.id   6cc26126c7ac71cab1f3a7b5ccc8801d
#
_cell.length_a   1.000
_cell.length_b   1.000
_cell.length_c   1.000
_cell.angle_alpha   90.00
_cell.angle_beta   90.00
_cell.angle_gamma   90.00
#
_symmetry.space_group_name_H-M   'P 1'
#
loop_
_entity.id
_entity.type
_entity.pdbx_description
1 polymer ?
#
loop_
_entity_poly.entity_id
_entity_poly.type
_entity_poly.pdbx_seq_one_letter_code
_entity_poly.pdbx_strand_id
1 'polypeptide(L)'
;VRDPHILRCENGKTFYMVVTDMVSGNGWDSNRAMVLLKSKDLVHWTSNIVNIQKKYPAQENLKRVWAPQTVYDKEAGKYMVYWSMKHGNGADIIYYAYANKDFTDLEGEPKPLFLPKNGKSCIDGDIIYKDGLYHLFYKTEGDGNGIKKATTVSLTSGQWTESGEYKQQTKEAVEGSS
;
A
#
# COMPACT_ATOMS: atom_id res chain seq x y z
N VAL A 1 -8.29 1.65 14.01
CA VAL A 1 -7.31 1.79 12.93
C VAL A 1 -6.03 1.07 13.28
N ARG A 2 -5.25 0.66 12.27
CA ARG A 2 -3.97 -0.04 12.43
C ARG A 2 -3.05 0.26 11.23
N ASP A 3 -1.83 -0.26 11.27
CA ASP A 3 -0.82 -0.15 10.22
C ASP A 3 -0.60 1.31 9.77
N PRO A 4 -0.20 2.22 10.67
CA PRO A 4 0.03 3.61 10.29
C PRO A 4 1.32 3.77 9.51
N HIS A 5 1.24 4.45 8.36
CA HIS A 5 2.40 4.90 7.59
C HIS A 5 2.41 6.42 7.49
N ILE A 6 3.53 7.05 7.84
CA ILE A 6 3.69 8.51 7.81
C ILE A 6 4.76 8.89 6.80
N LEU A 7 4.41 9.82 5.91
CA LEU A 7 5.32 10.40 4.92
C LEU A 7 5.45 11.91 5.15
N ARG A 8 6.69 12.41 5.21
CA ARG A 8 6.96 13.84 5.08
C ARG A 8 6.92 14.23 3.61
N CYS A 9 6.07 15.19 3.26
CA CYS A 9 5.89 15.63 1.88
C CYS A 9 7.13 16.34 1.32
N GLU A 10 7.24 16.40 -0.01
CA GLU A 10 8.32 17.07 -0.74
C GLU A 10 8.49 18.56 -0.35
N ASN A 11 7.42 19.22 0.11
CA ASN A 11 7.50 20.60 0.60
C ASN A 11 8.20 20.74 1.98
N GLY A 12 8.54 19.62 2.63
CA GLY A 12 9.20 19.56 3.93
C GLY A 12 8.40 20.09 5.13
N LYS A 13 7.14 20.48 4.95
CA LYS A 13 6.30 21.13 5.96
C LYS A 13 4.97 20.44 6.22
N THR A 14 4.59 19.51 5.36
CA THR A 14 3.33 18.77 5.45
C THR A 14 3.66 17.30 5.67
N PHE A 15 2.83 16.64 6.46
CA PHE A 15 2.91 15.21 6.72
C PHE A 15 1.61 14.56 6.29
N TYR A 16 1.70 13.46 5.58
CA TYR A 16 0.59 12.58 5.26
C TYR A 16 0.70 11.31 6.09
N MET A 17 -0.44 10.79 6.51
CA MET A 17 -0.52 9.48 7.14
C MET A 17 -1.65 8.71 6.48
N VAL A 18 -1.45 7.43 6.27
CA VAL A 18 -2.48 6.50 5.84
C VAL A 18 -2.57 5.37 6.84
N VAL A 19 -3.78 4.90 7.11
CA VAL A 19 -4.02 3.82 8.07
C VAL A 19 -5.12 2.88 7.58
N THR A 20 -5.03 1.62 7.96
CA THR A 20 -6.09 0.63 7.74
C THR A 20 -7.29 0.96 8.64
N ASP A 21 -8.48 1.15 8.04
CA ASP A 21 -9.74 1.31 8.78
C ASP A 21 -10.31 -0.07 9.12
N MET A 22 -9.82 -0.66 10.19
CA MET A 22 -10.17 -2.03 10.57
C MET A 22 -10.37 -2.18 12.07
N VAL A 23 -11.39 -2.98 12.42
CA VAL A 23 -11.61 -3.53 13.75
C VAL A 23 -11.45 -5.05 13.65
N SER A 24 -10.36 -5.61 14.15
CA SER A 24 -10.01 -7.04 14.00
C SER A 24 -11.05 -7.99 14.61
N GLY A 25 -11.78 -7.56 15.63
CA GLY A 25 -12.90 -8.31 16.22
C GLY A 25 -14.03 -8.61 15.23
N ASN A 26 -14.13 -7.86 14.13
CA ASN A 26 -15.12 -8.09 13.05
C ASN A 26 -14.62 -9.11 12.00
N GLY A 27 -13.43 -9.69 12.19
CA GLY A 27 -12.80 -10.63 11.26
C GLY A 27 -11.82 -9.97 10.28
N TRP A 28 -10.89 -10.78 9.78
CA TRP A 28 -9.80 -10.32 8.90
C TRP A 28 -10.28 -9.83 7.52
N ASP A 29 -11.40 -10.30 7.02
CA ASP A 29 -11.99 -9.88 5.74
C ASP A 29 -13.10 -8.82 5.92
N SER A 30 -13.08 -8.04 7.01
CA SER A 30 -14.19 -7.15 7.37
C SER A 30 -14.04 -5.72 6.86
N ASN A 31 -12.83 -5.25 6.54
CA ASN A 31 -12.61 -3.86 6.20
C ASN A 31 -12.66 -3.60 4.68
N ARG A 32 -13.18 -2.43 4.32
CA ARG A 32 -13.32 -1.96 2.92
C ARG A 32 -12.76 -0.56 2.73
N ALA A 33 -12.13 0.00 3.77
CA ALA A 33 -11.75 1.40 3.81
C ALA A 33 -10.35 1.58 4.36
N MET A 34 -9.78 2.74 4.04
CA MET A 34 -8.59 3.31 4.65
C MET A 34 -8.89 4.73 5.11
N VAL A 35 -8.04 5.29 5.96
CA VAL A 35 -8.12 6.69 6.36
C VAL A 35 -6.90 7.43 5.84
N LEU A 36 -7.14 8.54 5.15
CA LEU A 36 -6.13 9.50 4.75
C LEU A 36 -6.07 10.63 5.76
N LEU A 37 -4.89 10.96 6.27
CA LEU A 37 -4.69 12.00 7.25
C LEU A 37 -3.61 12.97 6.79
N LYS A 38 -3.77 14.23 7.22
CA LYS A 38 -2.84 15.32 6.90
C LYS A 38 -2.57 16.17 8.13
N SER A 39 -1.30 16.52 8.33
CA SER A 39 -0.86 17.39 9.42
C SER A 39 0.25 18.33 8.95
N LYS A 40 0.44 19.43 9.70
CA LYS A 40 1.57 20.36 9.56
C LYS A 40 2.55 20.30 10.73
N ASP A 41 2.20 19.62 11.81
CA ASP A 41 2.94 19.63 13.06
C ASP A 41 3.04 18.26 13.75
N LEU A 42 2.47 17.19 13.13
CA LEU A 42 2.40 15.83 13.66
C LEU A 42 1.53 15.68 14.93
N VAL A 43 0.89 16.75 15.37
CA VAL A 43 0.00 16.79 16.55
C VAL A 43 -1.45 16.94 16.13
N HIS A 44 -1.74 17.90 15.26
CA HIS A 44 -3.09 18.17 14.78
C HIS A 44 -3.29 17.54 13.39
N TRP A 45 -4.25 16.64 13.30
CA TRP A 45 -4.53 15.87 12.09
C TRP A 45 -5.95 16.11 11.59
N THR A 46 -6.08 16.34 10.30
CA THR A 46 -7.37 16.21 9.61
C THR A 46 -7.45 14.82 9.00
N SER A 47 -8.63 14.20 8.99
CA SER A 47 -8.81 12.83 8.51
C SER A 47 -9.99 12.69 7.57
N ASN A 48 -9.88 11.78 6.60
CA ASN A 48 -10.93 11.44 5.65
C ASN A 48 -10.95 9.92 5.44
N ILE A 49 -12.12 9.30 5.56
CA ILE A 49 -12.31 7.88 5.32
C ILE A 49 -12.60 7.67 3.83
N VAL A 50 -11.82 6.82 3.19
CA VAL A 50 -12.03 6.40 1.80
C VAL A 50 -12.46 4.94 1.77
N ASN A 51 -13.76 4.72 1.56
CA ASN A 51 -14.31 3.37 1.40
C ASN A 51 -14.20 2.95 -0.06
N ILE A 52 -13.27 2.06 -0.35
CA ILE A 52 -12.94 1.60 -1.70
C ILE A 52 -14.14 0.91 -2.37
N GLN A 53 -14.81 0.01 -1.66
CA GLN A 53 -15.95 -0.73 -2.22
C GLN A 53 -17.15 0.16 -2.55
N LYS A 54 -17.45 1.14 -1.69
CA LYS A 54 -18.55 2.08 -1.93
C LYS A 54 -18.25 3.07 -3.04
N LYS A 55 -16.99 3.48 -3.14
CA LYS A 55 -16.56 4.50 -4.11
C LYS A 55 -16.47 3.93 -5.54
N TYR A 56 -16.03 2.68 -5.68
CA TYR A 56 -15.71 2.08 -6.96
C TYR A 56 -16.55 0.82 -7.21
N PRO A 57 -17.58 0.90 -8.09
CA PRO A 57 -18.48 -0.24 -8.35
C PRO A 57 -17.77 -1.50 -8.85
N ALA A 58 -16.66 -1.36 -9.59
CA ALA A 58 -15.87 -2.51 -10.04
C ALA A 58 -15.24 -3.32 -8.89
N GLN A 59 -15.27 -2.79 -7.65
CA GLN A 59 -14.70 -3.42 -6.46
C GLN A 59 -15.77 -4.18 -5.62
N GLU A 60 -16.88 -4.62 -6.20
CA GLU A 60 -17.99 -5.27 -5.47
C GLU A 60 -17.57 -6.53 -4.71
N ASN A 61 -16.65 -7.33 -5.27
CA ASN A 61 -16.15 -8.57 -4.66
C ASN A 61 -14.95 -8.38 -3.72
N LEU A 62 -14.69 -7.14 -3.32
CA LEU A 62 -13.60 -6.79 -2.41
C LEU A 62 -13.78 -7.47 -1.06
N LYS A 63 -12.72 -8.12 -0.55
CA LYS A 63 -12.68 -8.78 0.76
C LYS A 63 -11.99 -7.93 1.82
N ARG A 64 -10.89 -7.26 1.46
CA ARG A 64 -10.09 -6.49 2.40
C ARG A 64 -9.24 -5.41 1.74
N VAL A 65 -8.93 -4.37 2.50
CA VAL A 65 -8.05 -3.25 2.18
C VAL A 65 -7.06 -3.15 3.33
N TRP A 66 -5.81 -3.53 3.13
CA TRP A 66 -4.83 -3.67 4.20
C TRP A 66 -3.57 -2.87 3.98
N ALA A 67 -2.99 -2.39 5.10
CA ALA A 67 -1.68 -1.78 5.18
C ALA A 67 -1.43 -0.74 4.06
N PRO A 68 -2.26 0.33 3.95
CA PRO A 68 -2.02 1.38 2.99
C PRO A 68 -0.75 2.14 3.34
N GLN A 69 0.01 2.47 2.30
CA GLN A 69 1.19 3.32 2.39
C GLN A 69 1.15 4.39 1.31
N THR A 70 2.07 5.36 1.37
CA THR A 70 2.15 6.41 0.37
C THR A 70 3.60 6.71 0.00
N VAL A 71 3.82 7.02 -1.27
CA VAL A 71 5.11 7.42 -1.83
C VAL A 71 4.90 8.57 -2.81
N TYR A 72 5.87 9.46 -2.92
CA TYR A 72 5.85 10.47 -3.98
C TYR A 72 6.32 9.86 -5.30
N ASP A 73 5.43 9.80 -6.28
CA ASP A 73 5.76 9.41 -7.64
C ASP A 73 6.34 10.61 -8.38
N LYS A 74 7.65 10.59 -8.61
CA LYS A 74 8.38 11.69 -9.24
C LYS A 74 7.99 11.88 -10.71
N GLU A 75 7.63 10.82 -11.40
CA GLU A 75 7.23 10.86 -12.81
C GLU A 75 5.84 11.48 -12.96
N ALA A 76 4.90 11.08 -12.12
CA ALA A 76 3.55 11.64 -12.11
C ALA A 76 3.44 12.99 -11.40
N GLY A 77 4.41 13.36 -10.56
CA GLY A 77 4.35 14.55 -9.70
C GLY A 77 3.24 14.49 -8.66
N LYS A 78 2.86 13.30 -8.20
CA LYS A 78 1.71 13.04 -7.31
C LYS A 78 2.08 12.07 -6.19
N TYR A 79 1.31 12.13 -5.11
CA TYR A 79 1.39 11.12 -4.06
C TYR A 79 0.55 9.90 -4.44
N MET A 80 1.23 8.77 -4.61
CA MET A 80 0.61 7.47 -4.81
C MET A 80 0.28 6.87 -3.45
N VAL A 81 -0.96 6.45 -3.25
CA VAL A 81 -1.37 5.59 -2.15
C VAL A 81 -1.46 4.18 -2.70
N TYR A 82 -0.84 3.22 -2.03
CA TYR A 82 -0.84 1.81 -2.42
C TYR A 82 -1.13 0.92 -1.22
N TRP A 83 -1.77 -0.20 -1.44
CA TRP A 83 -2.26 -1.08 -0.38
C TRP A 83 -2.48 -2.50 -0.86
N SER A 84 -2.55 -3.45 0.06
CA SER A 84 -2.90 -4.83 -0.25
C SER A 84 -4.42 -4.98 -0.36
N MET A 85 -4.88 -5.61 -1.42
CA MET A 85 -6.29 -5.79 -1.70
C MET A 85 -6.58 -7.21 -2.19
N LYS A 86 -7.70 -7.79 -1.74
CA LYS A 86 -8.14 -9.14 -2.11
C LYS A 86 -9.56 -9.11 -2.65
N HIS A 87 -9.77 -9.81 -3.75
CA HIS A 87 -11.08 -10.02 -4.35
C HIS A 87 -11.46 -11.50 -4.31
N GLY A 88 -12.65 -11.81 -3.79
CA GLY A 88 -13.13 -13.18 -3.71
C GLY A 88 -12.10 -14.15 -3.09
N ASN A 89 -11.80 -15.23 -3.78
CA ASN A 89 -10.81 -16.24 -3.39
C ASN A 89 -9.45 -16.05 -4.10
N GLY A 90 -9.23 -14.91 -4.75
CA GLY A 90 -7.97 -14.58 -5.42
C GLY A 90 -6.80 -14.34 -4.49
N ALA A 91 -5.64 -14.06 -5.07
CA ALA A 91 -4.47 -13.62 -4.34
C ALA A 91 -4.63 -12.20 -3.79
N ASP A 92 -3.94 -11.89 -2.69
CA ASP A 92 -3.71 -10.52 -2.30
C ASP A 92 -2.74 -9.87 -3.27
N ILE A 93 -3.10 -8.71 -3.79
CA ILE A 93 -2.32 -7.96 -4.77
C ILE A 93 -2.11 -6.55 -4.23
N ILE A 94 -0.95 -5.97 -4.45
CA ILE A 94 -0.73 -4.56 -4.15
C ILE A 94 -1.34 -3.72 -5.26
N TYR A 95 -2.32 -2.90 -4.89
CA TYR A 95 -3.00 -1.93 -5.75
C TYR A 95 -2.56 -0.51 -5.42
N TYR A 96 -2.85 0.43 -6.31
CA TYR A 96 -2.61 1.84 -6.10
C TYR A 96 -3.70 2.72 -6.69
N ALA A 97 -3.79 3.93 -6.17
CA ALA A 97 -4.42 5.09 -6.79
C ALA A 97 -3.67 6.35 -6.34
N TYR A 98 -3.76 7.43 -7.11
CA TYR A 98 -3.18 8.70 -6.67
C TYR A 98 -4.11 9.39 -5.70
N ALA A 99 -3.54 10.02 -4.68
CA ALA A 99 -4.29 10.94 -3.84
C ALA A 99 -4.60 12.23 -4.61
N ASN A 100 -5.75 12.84 -4.31
CA ASN A 100 -6.06 14.17 -4.80
C ASN A 100 -5.11 15.22 -4.17
N LYS A 101 -5.10 16.42 -4.72
CA LYS A 101 -4.20 17.50 -4.31
C LYS A 101 -4.25 17.83 -2.81
N ASP A 102 -5.40 17.67 -2.19
CA ASP A 102 -5.61 17.99 -0.77
C ASP A 102 -5.34 16.82 0.17
N PHE A 103 -5.05 15.64 -0.37
CA PHE A 103 -4.89 14.38 0.36
C PHE A 103 -6.12 14.01 1.18
N THR A 104 -7.30 14.20 0.60
CA THR A 104 -8.60 13.92 1.24
C THR A 104 -9.34 12.75 0.60
N ASP A 105 -8.94 12.36 -0.61
CA ASP A 105 -9.58 11.31 -1.40
C ASP A 105 -8.60 10.75 -2.45
N LEU A 106 -9.01 9.67 -3.12
CA LEU A 106 -8.29 9.06 -4.22
C LEU A 106 -8.86 9.48 -5.57
N GLU A 107 -7.99 9.65 -6.56
CA GLU A 107 -8.35 9.93 -7.96
C GLU A 107 -8.35 8.64 -8.78
N GLY A 108 -9.43 8.38 -9.50
CA GLY A 108 -9.57 7.24 -10.40
C GLY A 108 -9.74 5.90 -9.70
N GLU A 109 -9.99 4.87 -10.50
CA GLU A 109 -10.12 3.47 -10.05
C GLU A 109 -8.78 2.92 -9.56
N PRO A 110 -8.78 2.09 -8.49
CA PRO A 110 -7.58 1.35 -8.10
C PRO A 110 -7.06 0.45 -9.22
N LYS A 111 -5.76 0.47 -9.43
CA LYS A 111 -5.08 -0.35 -10.43
C LYS A 111 -4.07 -1.28 -9.76
N PRO A 112 -3.84 -2.50 -10.29
CA PRO A 112 -2.75 -3.33 -9.81
C PRO A 112 -1.41 -2.61 -9.95
N LEU A 113 -0.62 -2.59 -8.87
CA LEU A 113 0.74 -2.07 -8.85
C LEU A 113 1.76 -3.20 -8.96
N PHE A 114 1.57 -4.24 -8.14
CA PHE A 114 2.50 -5.35 -8.06
C PHE A 114 1.81 -6.65 -7.67
N LEU A 115 2.14 -7.71 -8.40
CA LEU A 115 1.86 -9.11 -8.07
C LEU A 115 3.13 -9.90 -8.37
N PRO A 116 3.62 -10.75 -7.45
CA PRO A 116 4.76 -11.62 -7.71
C PRO A 116 4.54 -12.50 -8.96
N LYS A 117 5.61 -12.76 -9.72
CA LYS A 117 5.53 -13.57 -10.95
C LYS A 117 5.00 -14.99 -10.75
N ASN A 118 5.16 -15.54 -9.55
CA ASN A 118 4.58 -16.83 -9.18
C ASN A 118 3.06 -16.80 -8.96
N GLY A 119 2.43 -15.62 -9.02
CA GLY A 119 0.99 -15.44 -8.85
C GLY A 119 0.47 -15.63 -7.41
N LYS A 120 1.36 -15.76 -6.42
CA LYS A 120 0.97 -15.92 -5.01
C LYS A 120 0.71 -14.58 -4.35
N SER A 121 -0.02 -14.62 -3.24
CA SER A 121 -0.36 -13.43 -2.47
C SER A 121 0.88 -12.67 -1.97
N CYS A 122 0.79 -11.35 -1.98
CA CYS A 122 1.75 -10.46 -1.34
C CYS A 122 1.00 -9.34 -0.60
N ILE A 123 1.49 -9.01 0.59
CA ILE A 123 0.91 -7.98 1.45
C ILE A 123 2.00 -7.06 2.00
N ASP A 124 1.60 -6.03 2.72
CA ASP A 124 2.47 -5.14 3.50
C ASP A 124 3.64 -4.60 2.66
N GLY A 125 3.30 -4.02 1.49
CA GLY A 125 4.29 -3.42 0.62
C GLY A 125 4.83 -2.12 1.21
N ASP A 126 6.16 -1.93 1.19
CA ASP A 126 6.85 -0.69 1.55
C ASP A 126 7.76 -0.25 0.40
N ILE A 127 7.55 0.97 -0.10
CA ILE A 127 8.30 1.50 -1.26
C ILE A 127 9.17 2.67 -0.82
N ILE A 128 10.47 2.55 -1.07
CA ILE A 128 11.42 3.64 -0.94
C ILE A 128 12.05 3.98 -2.30
N TYR A 129 12.36 5.26 -2.53
CA TYR A 129 13.12 5.71 -3.69
C TYR A 129 14.57 5.94 -3.29
N LYS A 130 15.50 5.24 -3.93
CA LYS A 130 16.92 5.37 -3.69
C LYS A 130 17.72 5.05 -4.95
N ASP A 131 18.78 5.82 -5.21
CA ASP A 131 19.74 5.59 -6.30
C ASP A 131 19.07 5.41 -7.69
N GLY A 132 18.04 6.21 -7.96
CA GLY A 132 17.33 6.19 -9.25
C GLY A 132 16.27 5.10 -9.38
N LEU A 133 16.05 4.29 -8.35
CA LEU A 133 15.11 3.17 -8.36
C LEU A 133 14.08 3.30 -7.24
N TYR A 134 12.88 2.81 -7.49
CA TYR A 134 11.92 2.45 -6.46
C TYR A 134 12.19 1.02 -6.01
N HIS A 135 12.28 0.82 -4.70
CA HIS A 135 12.50 -0.46 -4.06
C HIS A 135 11.26 -0.83 -3.26
N LEU A 136 10.54 -1.84 -3.70
CA LEU A 136 9.39 -2.40 -3.00
C LEU A 136 9.85 -3.59 -2.16
N PHE A 137 9.66 -3.49 -0.85
CA PHE A 137 9.72 -4.64 0.06
C PHE A 137 8.29 -5.12 0.31
N TYR A 138 8.07 -6.42 0.30
CA TYR A 138 6.74 -7.01 0.47
C TYR A 138 6.81 -8.33 1.20
N LYS A 139 5.77 -8.62 1.97
CA LYS A 139 5.60 -9.91 2.63
C LYS A 139 4.94 -10.89 1.69
N THR A 140 5.52 -12.10 1.57
CA THR A 140 4.91 -13.21 0.83
C THR A 140 3.88 -13.94 1.69
N GLU A 141 2.79 -14.39 1.06
CA GLU A 141 1.73 -15.16 1.68
C GLU A 141 1.41 -16.41 0.82
N GLY A 142 1.41 -17.59 1.45
CA GLY A 142 1.05 -18.84 0.76
C GLY A 142 2.17 -19.47 -0.10
N ASP A 143 3.39 -18.91 -0.05
CA ASP A 143 4.60 -19.45 -0.70
C ASP A 143 5.81 -19.12 0.18
N GLY A 144 5.80 -19.66 1.39
CA GLY A 144 6.67 -19.21 2.47
C GLY A 144 6.19 -17.89 3.07
N ASN A 145 6.70 -17.56 4.23
CA ASN A 145 6.44 -16.32 4.94
C ASN A 145 7.74 -15.54 5.12
N GLY A 146 7.86 -14.40 4.49
CA GLY A 146 9.05 -13.59 4.63
C GLY A 146 9.03 -12.37 3.72
N ILE A 147 10.03 -11.52 3.87
CA ILE A 147 10.16 -10.29 3.11
C ILE A 147 10.99 -10.53 1.86
N LYS A 148 10.42 -10.21 0.71
CA LYS A 148 11.10 -10.15 -0.58
C LYS A 148 11.19 -8.71 -1.08
N LYS A 149 11.96 -8.52 -2.14
CA LYS A 149 12.21 -7.22 -2.74
C LYS A 149 11.98 -7.26 -4.25
N ALA A 150 11.39 -6.20 -4.77
CA ALA A 150 11.35 -5.91 -6.20
C ALA A 150 11.81 -4.48 -6.45
N THR A 151 12.28 -4.18 -7.65
CA THR A 151 12.73 -2.85 -8.04
C THR A 151 12.17 -2.43 -9.38
N THR A 152 11.95 -1.13 -9.56
CA THR A 152 11.57 -0.55 -10.84
C THR A 152 12.11 0.88 -10.99
N VAL A 153 12.26 1.34 -12.21
CA VAL A 153 12.59 2.75 -12.53
C VAL A 153 11.33 3.62 -12.55
N SER A 154 10.17 3.02 -12.84
CA SER A 154 8.88 3.70 -12.96
C SER A 154 7.79 2.88 -12.27
N LEU A 155 7.09 3.49 -11.30
CA LEU A 155 6.10 2.79 -10.47
C LEU A 155 4.96 2.17 -11.28
N THR A 156 4.53 2.85 -12.33
CA THR A 156 3.35 2.45 -13.11
C THR A 156 3.69 1.73 -14.42
N SER A 157 4.96 1.41 -14.65
CA SER A 157 5.41 0.70 -15.87
C SER A 157 4.91 -0.75 -15.96
N GLY A 158 4.52 -1.34 -14.83
CA GLY A 158 4.22 -2.77 -14.73
C GLY A 158 5.48 -3.66 -14.81
N GLN A 159 6.67 -3.05 -14.84
CA GLN A 159 7.94 -3.78 -15.00
C GLN A 159 8.75 -3.73 -13.70
N TRP A 160 8.58 -4.79 -12.92
CA TRP A 160 9.29 -4.99 -11.67
C TRP A 160 10.33 -6.12 -11.82
N THR A 161 11.53 -5.88 -11.32
CA THR A 161 12.59 -6.88 -11.21
C THR A 161 12.58 -7.45 -9.81
N GLU A 162 12.14 -8.70 -9.66
CA GLU A 162 12.09 -9.38 -8.37
C GLU A 162 13.45 -9.93 -7.96
N SER A 163 13.81 -9.75 -6.69
CA SER A 163 14.90 -10.49 -6.05
C SER A 163 14.33 -11.85 -5.63
N GLY A 164 14.98 -12.95 -6.06
CA GLY A 164 14.55 -14.30 -5.71
C GLY A 164 14.73 -14.65 -4.22
N GLU A 165 15.51 -13.87 -3.49
CA GLU A 165 15.91 -14.16 -2.11
C GLU A 165 15.06 -13.41 -1.09
N TYR A 166 14.82 -14.03 0.06
CA TYR A 166 14.29 -13.37 1.23
C TYR A 166 15.30 -12.36 1.80
N LYS A 167 14.80 -11.21 2.30
CA LYS A 167 15.63 -10.10 2.80
C LYS A 167 15.69 -10.01 4.32
N GLN A 168 14.83 -10.74 5.06
CA GLN A 168 14.93 -10.82 6.51
C GLN A 168 16.18 -11.60 6.96
N GLN A 169 16.70 -11.23 8.12
CA GLN A 169 17.89 -11.88 8.70
C GLN A 169 17.55 -13.14 9.51
N THR A 170 16.32 -13.32 9.92
CA THR A 170 15.84 -14.49 10.67
C THR A 170 15.13 -15.47 9.76
N LYS A 171 15.15 -16.78 10.12
CA LYS A 171 14.39 -17.82 9.44
C LYS A 171 12.99 -18.00 10.02
N GLU A 172 12.67 -17.30 11.11
CA GLU A 172 11.34 -17.34 11.72
C GLU A 172 10.33 -16.57 10.86
N ALA A 173 9.07 -16.94 10.97
CA ALA A 173 7.98 -16.19 10.35
C ALA A 173 8.01 -14.73 10.83
N VAL A 174 7.90 -13.79 9.90
CA VAL A 174 7.90 -12.37 10.21
C VAL A 174 6.50 -11.79 9.96
N GLU A 175 6.15 -10.80 10.74
CA GLU A 175 4.97 -9.96 10.51
C GLU A 175 5.13 -9.17 9.20
N GLY A 176 4.51 -8.14 8.96
CA GLY A 176 4.63 -7.34 7.75
C GLY A 176 5.94 -6.59 7.60
N SER A 177 6.08 -5.86 6.50
CA SER A 177 7.21 -4.97 6.18
C SER A 177 6.90 -3.49 6.42
N SER A 178 5.70 -3.19 6.90
CA SER A 178 5.23 -1.81 7.17
C SER A 178 5.54 -1.33 8.58
#